data_80ce852d3793dd49ebf11af21603ce24
#
_entry.id   80ce852d3793dd49ebf11af21603ce24
#
_cell.length_a   1.000
_cell.length_b   1.000
_cell.length_c   1.000
_cell.angle_alpha   90.00
_cell.angle_beta   90.00
_cell.angle_gamma   90.00
#
_symmetry.space_group_name_H-M   'P 1'
#
loop_
_entity.id
_entity.type
_entity.pdbx_description
1 polymer ?
#
loop_
_entity_poly.entity_id
_entity_poly.type
_entity_poly.pdbx_seq_one_letter_code
_entity_poly.pdbx_strand_id
1 'polypeptide(L)'
;MFTEVKQTSKPLPQLVSEEIEKLIVLGEFKPGDRLPSEYELAQRLGVGRSTVREATKALVSRNILEVHRGNGTFVCEQTGLVQDPLGLRFQPDKKRLGLDLCEVRLMIEPEIAALAAQKATEEEIARMQALCDAIEEKVRRNENYGALDQQLHTLWAACTRNAIMPNLVPILSQAIPLFIDITKRALQMQSLRTHQAVVDAIRARDSEAARQ
;
A
#
# COMPACT_ATOMS: atom_id res chain seq x y z
N MET A 1 -15.02 -20.41 -10.97
CA MET A 1 -15.57 -20.70 -12.32
C MET A 1 -16.50 -19.57 -12.73
N PHE A 2 -16.31 -18.94 -13.92
CA PHE A 2 -17.19 -17.84 -14.37
C PHE A 2 -18.65 -18.30 -14.51
N THR A 3 -19.59 -17.46 -14.06
CA THR A 3 -21.01 -17.67 -14.20
C THR A 3 -21.57 -16.70 -15.25
N GLU A 4 -22.50 -17.17 -16.08
CA GLU A 4 -23.17 -16.33 -17.06
C GLU A 4 -23.93 -15.17 -16.38
N VAL A 5 -23.72 -13.93 -16.86
CA VAL A 5 -24.35 -12.74 -16.27
C VAL A 5 -25.73 -12.56 -16.84
N LYS A 6 -26.76 -12.75 -16.00
CA LYS A 6 -28.15 -12.49 -16.37
C LYS A 6 -28.50 -11.02 -16.14
N GLN A 7 -29.33 -10.47 -17.04
CA GLN A 7 -29.77 -9.07 -16.96
C GLN A 7 -30.65 -8.88 -15.70
N THR A 8 -30.23 -7.93 -14.87
CA THR A 8 -30.96 -7.46 -13.67
C THR A 8 -31.20 -5.97 -13.79
N SER A 9 -31.65 -5.29 -12.72
CA SER A 9 -31.76 -3.83 -12.66
C SER A 9 -30.42 -3.08 -12.77
N LYS A 10 -29.28 -3.80 -12.59
CA LYS A 10 -27.92 -3.22 -12.69
C LYS A 10 -27.42 -3.24 -14.14
N PRO A 11 -26.60 -2.24 -14.55
CA PRO A 11 -25.93 -2.25 -15.86
C PRO A 11 -25.04 -3.49 -16.03
N LEU A 12 -25.06 -4.09 -17.23
CA LEU A 12 -24.24 -5.28 -17.55
C LEU A 12 -22.74 -5.11 -17.24
N PRO A 13 -22.09 -3.97 -17.53
CA PRO A 13 -20.69 -3.79 -17.16
C PRO A 13 -20.44 -3.90 -15.64
N GLN A 14 -21.37 -3.43 -14.83
CA GLN A 14 -21.28 -3.54 -13.37
C GLN A 14 -21.37 -5.02 -12.92
N LEU A 15 -22.31 -5.78 -13.47
CA LEU A 15 -22.47 -7.19 -13.16
C LEU A 15 -21.23 -8.01 -13.55
N VAL A 16 -20.62 -7.69 -14.69
CA VAL A 16 -19.36 -8.28 -15.13
C VAL A 16 -18.23 -7.93 -14.17
N SER A 17 -18.14 -6.68 -13.71
CA SER A 17 -17.15 -6.26 -12.71
C SER A 17 -17.32 -7.04 -11.40
N GLU A 18 -18.56 -7.12 -10.90
CA GLU A 18 -18.88 -7.85 -9.66
C GLU A 18 -18.53 -9.35 -9.76
N GLU A 19 -18.75 -9.98 -10.92
CA GLU A 19 -18.38 -11.39 -11.11
C GLU A 19 -16.87 -11.60 -11.14
N ILE A 20 -16.12 -10.71 -11.80
CA ILE A 20 -14.64 -10.77 -11.81
C ILE A 20 -14.10 -10.55 -10.39
N GLU A 21 -14.59 -9.52 -9.67
CA GLU A 21 -14.21 -9.26 -8.28
C GLU A 21 -14.45 -10.49 -7.37
N LYS A 22 -15.62 -11.10 -7.50
CA LYS A 22 -15.97 -12.31 -6.77
C LYS A 22 -14.97 -13.45 -6.99
N LEU A 23 -14.53 -13.67 -8.24
CA LEU A 23 -13.55 -14.70 -8.55
C LEU A 23 -12.18 -14.40 -7.94
N ILE A 24 -11.77 -13.12 -7.89
CA ILE A 24 -10.55 -12.69 -7.21
C ILE A 24 -10.67 -12.91 -5.69
N VAL A 25 -11.79 -12.50 -5.08
CA VAL A 25 -12.03 -12.70 -3.64
C VAL A 25 -12.06 -14.18 -3.26
N LEU A 26 -12.58 -15.06 -4.13
CA LEU A 26 -12.59 -16.50 -3.93
C LEU A 26 -11.22 -17.17 -4.18
N GLY A 27 -10.21 -16.40 -4.64
CA GLY A 27 -8.87 -16.90 -4.91
C GLY A 27 -8.73 -17.70 -6.20
N GLU A 28 -9.75 -17.66 -7.09
CA GLU A 28 -9.69 -18.25 -8.44
C GLU A 28 -8.68 -17.51 -9.34
N PHE A 29 -8.48 -16.21 -9.07
CA PHE A 29 -7.40 -15.39 -9.58
C PHE A 29 -6.68 -14.72 -8.41
N LYS A 30 -5.35 -14.86 -8.39
CA LYS A 30 -4.48 -14.26 -7.36
C LYS A 30 -3.84 -12.97 -7.89
N PRO A 31 -3.32 -12.10 -7.01
CA PRO A 31 -2.46 -11.01 -7.44
C PRO A 31 -1.36 -11.48 -8.39
N GLY A 32 -1.15 -10.75 -9.49
CA GLY A 32 -0.23 -11.09 -10.57
C GLY A 32 -0.78 -12.05 -11.63
N ASP A 33 -1.92 -12.71 -11.40
CA ASP A 33 -2.50 -13.64 -12.37
C ASP A 33 -3.04 -12.89 -13.59
N ARG A 34 -2.85 -13.48 -14.76
CA ARG A 34 -3.40 -13.00 -16.02
C ARG A 34 -4.85 -13.47 -16.17
N LEU A 35 -5.75 -12.53 -16.47
CA LEU A 35 -7.13 -12.86 -16.81
C LEU A 35 -7.24 -13.39 -18.26
N PRO A 36 -8.30 -14.16 -18.57
CA PRO A 36 -8.67 -14.46 -19.94
C PRO A 36 -8.85 -13.17 -20.77
N SER A 37 -8.65 -13.27 -22.09
CA SER A 37 -8.84 -12.14 -22.99
C SER A 37 -10.28 -11.58 -22.95
N GLU A 38 -10.47 -10.31 -23.38
CA GLU A 38 -11.80 -9.73 -23.50
C GLU A 38 -12.76 -10.60 -24.31
N TYR A 39 -12.24 -11.29 -25.34
CA TYR A 39 -13.02 -12.20 -26.18
C TYR A 39 -13.48 -13.44 -25.40
N GLU A 40 -12.57 -14.10 -24.69
CA GLU A 40 -12.88 -15.29 -23.90
C GLU A 40 -13.81 -14.96 -22.73
N LEU A 41 -13.59 -13.80 -22.05
CA LEU A 41 -14.48 -13.33 -21.00
C LEU A 41 -15.88 -13.06 -21.53
N ALA A 42 -16.00 -12.41 -22.70
CA ALA A 42 -17.30 -12.15 -23.34
C ALA A 42 -18.07 -13.45 -23.62
N GLN A 43 -17.38 -14.47 -24.15
CA GLN A 43 -18.00 -15.78 -24.39
C GLN A 43 -18.42 -16.49 -23.09
N ARG A 44 -17.54 -16.50 -22.06
CA ARG A 44 -17.81 -17.20 -20.77
C ARG A 44 -18.92 -16.54 -19.97
N LEU A 45 -19.07 -15.22 -20.08
CA LEU A 45 -20.05 -14.43 -19.33
C LEU A 45 -21.35 -14.20 -20.13
N GLY A 46 -21.42 -14.59 -21.40
CA GLY A 46 -22.59 -14.41 -22.25
C GLY A 46 -22.90 -12.94 -22.58
N VAL A 47 -21.88 -12.08 -22.68
CA VAL A 47 -22.02 -10.62 -22.89
C VAL A 47 -21.21 -10.13 -24.09
N GLY A 48 -21.47 -8.89 -24.52
CA GLY A 48 -20.69 -8.27 -25.60
C GLY A 48 -19.27 -7.87 -25.14
N ARG A 49 -18.29 -7.87 -26.07
CA ARG A 49 -16.91 -7.44 -25.80
C ARG A 49 -16.81 -6.00 -25.28
N SER A 50 -17.69 -5.10 -25.76
CA SER A 50 -17.78 -3.72 -25.25
C SER A 50 -18.14 -3.67 -23.77
N THR A 51 -19.04 -4.55 -23.32
CA THR A 51 -19.43 -4.67 -21.91
C THR A 51 -18.25 -5.12 -21.05
N VAL A 52 -17.50 -6.13 -21.50
CA VAL A 52 -16.29 -6.60 -20.79
C VAL A 52 -15.25 -5.48 -20.72
N ARG A 53 -15.05 -4.74 -21.80
CA ARG A 53 -14.10 -3.63 -21.84
C ARG A 53 -14.45 -2.52 -20.86
N GLU A 54 -15.72 -2.15 -20.75
CA GLU A 54 -16.16 -1.14 -19.77
C GLU A 54 -16.04 -1.66 -18.34
N ALA A 55 -16.33 -2.92 -18.08
CA ALA A 55 -16.09 -3.56 -16.80
C ALA A 55 -14.60 -3.57 -16.44
N THR A 56 -13.74 -3.95 -17.37
CA THR A 56 -12.28 -3.92 -17.18
C THR A 56 -11.77 -2.51 -16.86
N LYS A 57 -12.23 -1.47 -17.57
CA LYS A 57 -11.88 -0.08 -17.26
C LYS A 57 -12.30 0.32 -15.83
N ALA A 58 -13.49 -0.07 -15.42
CA ALA A 58 -13.98 0.21 -14.06
C ALA A 58 -13.12 -0.50 -13.00
N LEU A 59 -12.71 -1.74 -13.24
CA LEU A 59 -11.81 -2.48 -12.35
C LEU A 59 -10.39 -1.90 -12.33
N VAL A 60 -9.89 -1.42 -13.46
CA VAL A 60 -8.60 -0.72 -13.54
C VAL A 60 -8.65 0.60 -12.76
N SER A 61 -9.72 1.38 -12.88
CA SER A 61 -9.86 2.64 -12.13
C SER A 61 -9.91 2.44 -10.61
N ARG A 62 -10.28 1.24 -10.16
CA ARG A 62 -10.31 0.83 -8.74
C ARG A 62 -9.05 0.06 -8.29
N ASN A 63 -8.02 0.03 -9.14
CA ASN A 63 -6.77 -0.71 -8.90
C ASN A 63 -6.99 -2.19 -8.56
N ILE A 64 -7.99 -2.81 -9.18
CA ILE A 64 -8.24 -4.25 -9.07
C ILE A 64 -7.52 -4.99 -10.19
N LEU A 65 -7.53 -4.40 -11.39
CA LEU A 65 -6.86 -4.92 -12.58
C LEU A 65 -5.88 -3.89 -13.14
N GLU A 66 -4.88 -4.38 -13.86
CA GLU A 66 -3.97 -3.57 -14.67
C GLU A 66 -3.86 -4.12 -16.08
N VAL A 67 -3.70 -3.22 -17.07
CA VAL A 67 -3.59 -3.59 -18.48
C VAL A 67 -2.17 -3.37 -18.96
N HIS A 68 -1.50 -4.44 -19.33
CA HIS A 68 -0.19 -4.42 -19.97
C HIS A 68 -0.39 -4.50 -21.49
N ARG A 69 -0.08 -3.40 -22.20
CA ARG A 69 -0.27 -3.32 -23.66
C ARG A 69 0.43 -4.47 -24.38
N GLY A 70 -0.32 -5.20 -25.21
CA GLY A 70 0.18 -6.35 -25.94
C GLY A 70 0.36 -7.63 -25.11
N ASN A 71 0.27 -7.56 -23.77
CA ASN A 71 0.47 -8.71 -22.89
C ASN A 71 -0.82 -9.19 -22.21
N GLY A 72 -1.81 -8.32 -22.04
CA GLY A 72 -3.11 -8.68 -21.47
C GLY A 72 -3.50 -7.89 -20.23
N THR A 73 -4.49 -8.42 -19.50
CA THR A 73 -5.02 -7.84 -18.27
C THR A 73 -4.64 -8.75 -17.10
N PHE A 74 -4.17 -8.17 -16.01
CA PHE A 74 -3.66 -8.86 -14.83
C PHE A 74 -4.37 -8.36 -13.56
N VAL A 75 -4.41 -9.19 -12.53
CA VAL A 75 -4.83 -8.77 -11.19
C VAL A 75 -3.70 -7.96 -10.56
N CYS A 76 -4.02 -6.77 -10.03
CA CYS A 76 -3.02 -5.92 -9.37
C CYS A 76 -2.41 -6.62 -8.14
N GLU A 77 -1.11 -6.45 -7.91
CA GLU A 77 -0.41 -6.96 -6.72
C GLU A 77 -1.01 -6.41 -5.41
N GLN A 78 -1.39 -5.15 -5.40
CA GLN A 78 -2.09 -4.49 -4.30
C GLN A 78 -3.55 -4.22 -4.70
N THR A 79 -4.32 -5.29 -4.86
CA THR A 79 -5.69 -5.25 -5.35
C THR A 79 -6.58 -4.32 -4.51
N GLY A 80 -7.23 -3.36 -5.18
CA GLY A 80 -8.17 -2.42 -4.56
C GLY A 80 -7.51 -1.22 -3.85
N LEU A 81 -6.20 -1.14 -3.76
CA LEU A 81 -5.49 -0.01 -3.16
C LEU A 81 -5.23 1.08 -4.20
N VAL A 82 -6.09 2.07 -4.27
CA VAL A 82 -5.92 3.22 -5.18
C VAL A 82 -4.80 4.15 -4.72
N GLN A 83 -4.20 4.90 -5.66
CA GLN A 83 -3.03 5.76 -5.38
C GLN A 83 -3.28 6.89 -4.38
N ASP A 84 -4.50 7.40 -4.27
CA ASP A 84 -4.87 8.50 -3.39
C ASP A 84 -6.24 8.25 -2.76
N PRO A 85 -6.36 7.25 -1.85
CA PRO A 85 -7.65 6.81 -1.32
C PRO A 85 -8.32 7.85 -0.43
N LEU A 86 -7.58 8.83 0.10
CA LEU A 86 -8.09 9.91 0.94
C LEU A 86 -8.17 11.26 0.22
N GLY A 87 -7.83 11.33 -1.07
CA GLY A 87 -7.84 12.57 -1.84
C GLY A 87 -6.81 13.60 -1.36
N LEU A 88 -5.70 13.16 -0.78
CA LEU A 88 -4.69 14.03 -0.16
C LEU A 88 -4.06 15.00 -1.15
N ARG A 89 -3.91 14.60 -2.41
CA ARG A 89 -3.36 15.47 -3.46
C ARG A 89 -4.21 16.70 -3.76
N PHE A 90 -5.51 16.64 -3.48
CA PHE A 90 -6.46 17.75 -3.70
C PHE A 90 -6.55 18.71 -2.53
N GLN A 91 -5.88 18.42 -1.40
CA GLN A 91 -5.84 19.34 -0.26
C GLN A 91 -4.98 20.57 -0.62
N PRO A 92 -5.53 21.78 -0.53
CA PRO A 92 -4.81 23.00 -0.97
C PRO A 92 -3.69 23.38 -0.02
N ASP A 93 -3.88 23.23 1.28
CA ASP A 93 -2.88 23.54 2.31
C ASP A 93 -1.99 22.32 2.61
N LYS A 94 -0.88 22.23 1.88
CA LYS A 94 0.08 21.12 2.05
C LYS A 94 0.78 21.16 3.41
N LYS A 95 0.96 22.34 4.00
CA LYS A 95 1.58 22.47 5.33
C LYS A 95 0.64 21.92 6.40
N ARG A 96 -0.61 22.32 6.37
CA ARG A 96 -1.64 21.79 7.29
C ARG A 96 -1.80 20.28 7.12
N LEU A 97 -1.90 19.81 5.89
CA LEU A 97 -1.99 18.38 5.58
C LEU A 97 -0.80 17.60 6.16
N GLY A 98 0.42 18.11 6.03
CA GLY A 98 1.62 17.48 6.59
C GLY A 98 1.53 17.34 8.13
N LEU A 99 1.06 18.38 8.81
CA LEU A 99 0.87 18.36 10.27
C LEU A 99 -0.23 17.37 10.69
N ASP A 100 -1.37 17.37 10.01
CA ASP A 100 -2.49 16.47 10.31
C ASP A 100 -2.08 15.00 10.09
N LEU A 101 -1.33 14.70 9.03
CA LEU A 101 -0.78 13.36 8.81
C LEU A 101 0.24 12.95 9.88
N CYS A 102 1.10 13.88 10.33
CA CYS A 102 2.02 13.61 11.43
C CYS A 102 1.26 13.32 12.74
N GLU A 103 0.18 14.05 13.01
CA GLU A 103 -0.67 13.81 14.20
C GLU A 103 -1.24 12.38 14.16
N VAL A 104 -1.79 11.94 13.01
CA VAL A 104 -2.30 10.57 12.87
C VAL A 104 -1.18 9.53 13.02
N ARG A 105 0.02 9.79 12.48
CA ARG A 105 1.18 8.91 12.66
C ARG A 105 1.54 8.75 14.14
N LEU A 106 1.59 9.85 14.90
CA LEU A 106 1.86 9.80 16.34
C LEU A 106 0.82 9.00 17.13
N MET A 107 -0.42 8.92 16.68
CA MET A 107 -1.46 8.09 17.30
C MET A 107 -1.29 6.59 17.01
N ILE A 108 -0.68 6.22 15.90
CA ILE A 108 -0.71 4.84 15.38
C ILE A 108 0.67 4.18 15.41
N GLU A 109 1.73 4.88 15.00
CA GLU A 109 3.05 4.28 14.80
C GLU A 109 3.71 3.77 16.09
N PRO A 110 3.54 4.39 17.27
CA PRO A 110 4.03 3.84 18.53
C PRO A 110 3.48 2.43 18.83
N GLU A 111 2.18 2.22 18.60
CA GLU A 111 1.56 0.91 18.78
C GLU A 111 2.00 -0.10 17.70
N ILE A 112 2.23 0.34 16.48
CA ILE A 112 2.82 -0.48 15.42
C ILE A 112 4.20 -0.97 15.84
N ALA A 113 5.07 -0.09 16.34
CA ALA A 113 6.40 -0.43 16.80
C ALA A 113 6.38 -1.40 17.98
N ALA A 114 5.50 -1.17 18.96
CA ALA A 114 5.32 -2.07 20.10
C ALA A 114 4.87 -3.47 19.69
N LEU A 115 3.93 -3.57 18.73
CA LEU A 115 3.49 -4.86 18.16
C LEU A 115 4.57 -5.52 17.33
N ALA A 116 5.36 -4.76 16.58
CA ALA A 116 6.50 -5.27 15.82
C ALA A 116 7.56 -5.87 16.77
N ALA A 117 7.84 -5.24 17.91
CA ALA A 117 8.75 -5.77 18.91
C ALA A 117 8.34 -7.18 19.42
N GLN A 118 7.02 -7.42 19.52
CA GLN A 118 6.50 -8.72 19.95
C GLN A 118 6.57 -9.80 18.86
N LYS A 119 6.46 -9.44 17.58
CA LYS A 119 6.12 -10.38 16.50
C LYS A 119 7.14 -10.46 15.37
N ALA A 120 8.07 -9.50 15.26
CA ALA A 120 9.04 -9.49 14.18
C ALA A 120 9.96 -10.71 14.24
N THR A 121 10.29 -11.26 13.08
CA THR A 121 11.30 -12.33 12.96
C THR A 121 12.71 -11.73 12.92
N GLU A 122 13.73 -12.55 13.15
CA GLU A 122 15.13 -12.11 13.07
C GLU A 122 15.49 -11.63 11.65
N GLU A 123 14.92 -12.25 10.62
CA GLU A 123 15.09 -11.83 9.24
C GLU A 123 14.47 -10.45 8.98
N GLU A 124 13.29 -10.19 9.53
CA GLU A 124 12.64 -8.87 9.42
C GLU A 124 13.44 -7.79 10.16
N ILE A 125 13.99 -8.12 11.34
CA ILE A 125 14.86 -7.20 12.11
C ILE A 125 16.13 -6.89 11.31
N ALA A 126 16.75 -7.89 10.69
CA ALA A 126 17.92 -7.67 9.83
C ALA A 126 17.58 -6.76 8.63
N ARG A 127 16.40 -6.93 8.02
CA ARG A 127 15.91 -6.04 6.95
C ARG A 127 15.66 -4.60 7.44
N MET A 128 15.12 -4.42 8.64
CA MET A 128 14.95 -3.11 9.27
C MET A 128 16.28 -2.41 9.44
N GLN A 129 17.30 -3.13 9.95
CA GLN A 129 18.64 -2.57 10.10
C GLN A 129 19.23 -2.16 8.76
N ALA A 130 19.13 -3.00 7.74
CA ALA A 130 19.63 -2.67 6.40
C ALA A 130 18.96 -1.42 5.81
N LEU A 131 17.68 -1.20 6.09
CA LEU A 131 16.96 0.02 5.69
C LEU A 131 17.46 1.24 6.47
N CYS A 132 17.69 1.13 7.78
CA CYS A 132 18.28 2.22 8.58
C CYS A 132 19.66 2.62 8.05
N ASP A 133 20.52 1.65 7.77
CA ASP A 133 21.86 1.87 7.23
C ASP A 133 21.80 2.57 5.86
N ALA A 134 20.87 2.14 4.99
CA ALA A 134 20.68 2.74 3.68
C ALA A 134 20.12 4.17 3.76
N ILE A 135 19.22 4.45 4.72
CA ILE A 135 18.70 5.80 4.98
C ILE A 135 19.84 6.71 5.46
N GLU A 136 20.66 6.24 6.41
CA GLU A 136 21.80 6.99 6.92
C GLU A 136 22.79 7.36 5.81
N GLU A 137 23.09 6.42 4.92
CA GLU A 137 23.98 6.67 3.77
C GLU A 137 23.39 7.73 2.82
N LYS A 138 22.08 7.68 2.54
CA LYS A 138 21.40 8.69 1.74
C LYS A 138 21.43 10.08 2.40
N VAL A 139 21.21 10.14 3.72
CA VAL A 139 21.29 11.39 4.49
C VAL A 139 22.70 11.96 4.46
N ARG A 140 23.74 11.14 4.64
CA ARG A 140 25.15 11.57 4.55
C ARG A 140 25.51 12.17 3.19
N ARG A 141 24.92 11.63 2.11
CA ARG A 141 25.11 12.12 0.74
C ARG A 141 24.18 13.26 0.38
N ASN A 142 23.33 13.73 1.31
CA ASN A 142 22.30 14.73 1.06
C ASN A 142 21.33 14.33 -0.07
N GLU A 143 21.10 13.03 -0.25
CA GLU A 143 20.18 12.46 -1.23
C GLU A 143 18.77 12.31 -0.65
N ASN A 144 17.78 12.00 -1.53
CA ASN A 144 16.42 11.72 -1.10
C ASN A 144 16.33 10.29 -0.52
N TYR A 145 15.82 10.16 0.69
CA TYR A 145 15.64 8.89 1.40
C TYR A 145 14.16 8.53 1.65
N GLY A 146 13.21 9.37 1.24
CA GLY A 146 11.79 9.18 1.57
C GLY A 146 11.20 7.83 1.17
N ALA A 147 11.65 7.24 0.04
CA ALA A 147 11.20 5.91 -0.36
C ALA A 147 11.71 4.80 0.57
N LEU A 148 12.93 4.90 1.09
CA LEU A 148 13.49 3.95 2.06
C LEU A 148 12.82 4.10 3.42
N ASP A 149 12.55 5.34 3.83
CA ASP A 149 11.82 5.67 5.05
C ASP A 149 10.41 5.07 5.02
N GLN A 150 9.69 5.24 3.92
CA GLN A 150 8.39 4.61 3.72
C GLN A 150 8.47 3.08 3.79
N GLN A 151 9.51 2.47 3.20
CA GLN A 151 9.71 1.02 3.27
C GLN A 151 9.93 0.54 4.70
N LEU A 152 10.70 1.27 5.52
CA LEU A 152 10.94 0.95 6.92
C LEU A 152 9.63 0.96 7.73
N HIS A 153 8.84 2.03 7.63
CA HIS A 153 7.54 2.13 8.31
C HIS A 153 6.55 1.06 7.83
N THR A 154 6.55 0.73 6.54
CA THR A 154 5.71 -0.35 5.98
C THR A 154 6.16 -1.72 6.52
N LEU A 155 7.45 -1.94 6.70
CA LEU A 155 7.97 -3.18 7.29
C LEU A 155 7.57 -3.32 8.76
N TRP A 156 7.65 -2.26 9.56
CA TRP A 156 7.10 -2.27 10.94
C TRP A 156 5.61 -2.63 10.94
N ALA A 157 4.83 -2.03 10.05
CA ALA A 157 3.41 -2.32 9.90
C ALA A 157 3.14 -3.80 9.54
N ALA A 158 3.93 -4.38 8.65
CA ALA A 158 3.83 -5.80 8.27
C ALA A 158 4.14 -6.73 9.47
N CYS A 159 5.10 -6.35 10.32
CA CYS A 159 5.45 -7.10 11.52
C CYS A 159 4.34 -7.15 12.58
N THR A 160 3.35 -6.26 12.52
CA THR A 160 2.17 -6.34 13.40
C THR A 160 1.32 -7.60 13.15
N ARG A 161 1.46 -8.24 11.99
CA ARG A 161 0.61 -9.34 11.48
C ARG A 161 -0.86 -8.93 11.32
N ASN A 162 -1.13 -7.64 11.24
CA ASN A 162 -2.44 -7.09 10.91
C ASN A 162 -2.51 -6.84 9.41
N ALA A 163 -3.50 -7.42 8.72
CA ALA A 163 -3.63 -7.33 7.26
C ALA A 163 -3.92 -5.91 6.74
N ILE A 164 -4.39 -5.00 7.60
CA ILE A 164 -4.75 -3.62 7.22
C ILE A 164 -3.56 -2.67 7.32
N MET A 165 -2.69 -2.86 8.33
CA MET A 165 -1.59 -1.93 8.62
C MET A 165 -0.61 -1.72 7.46
N PRO A 166 -0.18 -2.74 6.69
CA PRO A 166 0.69 -2.56 5.53
C PRO A 166 0.07 -1.73 4.40
N ASN A 167 -1.26 -1.63 4.34
CA ASN A 167 -1.97 -0.82 3.37
C ASN A 167 -2.25 0.61 3.90
N LEU A 168 -2.42 0.78 5.21
CA LEU A 168 -2.69 2.06 5.84
C LEU A 168 -1.43 2.93 5.95
N VAL A 169 -0.32 2.36 6.41
CA VAL A 169 0.91 3.10 6.67
C VAL A 169 1.48 3.80 5.43
N PRO A 170 1.50 3.23 4.22
CA PRO A 170 1.94 3.95 3.03
C PRO A 170 1.13 5.22 2.71
N ILE A 171 -0.16 5.25 3.07
CA ILE A 171 -1.00 6.44 2.90
C ILE A 171 -0.55 7.54 3.88
N LEU A 172 -0.32 7.18 5.13
CA LEU A 172 0.16 8.12 6.16
C LEU A 172 1.58 8.59 5.88
N SER A 173 2.42 7.74 5.28
CA SER A 173 3.80 8.06 4.92
C SER A 173 3.92 9.12 3.81
N GLN A 174 2.82 9.52 3.16
CA GLN A 174 2.79 10.70 2.30
C GLN A 174 3.10 12.00 3.08
N ALA A 175 2.99 11.97 4.41
CA ALA A 175 3.47 13.04 5.28
C ALA A 175 4.99 13.27 5.19
N ILE A 176 5.78 12.23 4.93
CA ILE A 176 7.25 12.27 5.00
C ILE A 176 7.86 13.33 4.08
N PRO A 177 7.58 13.35 2.76
CA PRO A 177 8.09 14.40 1.89
C PRO A 177 7.64 15.80 2.32
N LEU A 178 6.37 15.95 2.73
CA LEU A 178 5.82 17.23 3.20
C LEU A 178 6.53 17.70 4.47
N PHE A 179 6.80 16.79 5.40
CA PHE A 179 7.51 17.09 6.62
C PHE A 179 8.97 17.47 6.39
N ILE A 180 9.66 16.77 5.50
CA ILE A 180 11.03 17.09 5.07
C ILE A 180 11.09 18.51 4.47
N ASP A 181 10.12 18.86 3.63
CA ASP A 181 10.05 20.19 3.00
C ASP A 181 9.74 21.29 4.04
N ILE A 182 8.78 21.06 4.94
CA ILE A 182 8.40 22.03 5.99
C ILE A 182 9.57 22.27 6.94
N THR A 183 10.28 21.25 7.35
CA THR A 183 11.40 21.34 8.30
C THR A 183 12.73 21.73 7.64
N LYS A 184 12.76 21.86 6.32
CA LYS A 184 13.99 22.08 5.53
C LYS A 184 15.12 21.14 5.93
N ARG A 185 14.76 19.88 6.16
CA ARG A 185 15.66 18.80 6.58
C ARG A 185 16.30 18.96 7.97
N ALA A 186 15.89 19.95 8.77
CA ALA A 186 16.51 20.20 10.08
C ALA A 186 16.42 19.03 11.06
N LEU A 187 15.43 18.14 10.89
CA LEU A 187 15.19 17.02 11.79
C LEU A 187 15.74 15.67 11.28
N GLN A 188 16.47 15.63 10.17
CA GLN A 188 16.99 14.39 9.58
C GLN A 188 17.81 13.54 10.57
N MET A 189 18.73 14.18 11.29
CA MET A 189 19.59 13.47 12.25
C MET A 189 18.81 12.92 13.44
N GLN A 190 17.76 13.62 13.85
CA GLN A 190 16.87 13.13 14.91
C GLN A 190 16.04 11.96 14.42
N SER A 191 15.50 12.02 13.21
CA SER A 191 14.77 10.93 12.57
C SER A 191 15.61 9.65 12.50
N LEU A 192 16.89 9.76 12.07
CA LEU A 192 17.81 8.61 12.03
C LEU A 192 17.99 7.97 13.41
N ARG A 193 18.20 8.79 14.45
CA ARG A 193 18.35 8.29 15.83
C ARG A 193 17.08 7.60 16.32
N THR A 194 15.92 8.15 16.01
CA THR A 194 14.63 7.56 16.38
C THR A 194 14.42 6.23 15.67
N HIS A 195 14.68 6.15 14.36
CA HIS A 195 14.58 4.88 13.62
C HIS A 195 15.48 3.80 14.20
N GLN A 196 16.73 4.13 14.49
CA GLN A 196 17.66 3.18 15.09
C GLN A 196 17.20 2.73 16.48
N ALA A 197 16.73 3.66 17.32
CA ALA A 197 16.21 3.34 18.65
C ALA A 197 15.01 2.38 18.59
N VAL A 198 14.09 2.60 17.65
CA VAL A 198 12.95 1.70 17.43
C VAL A 198 13.42 0.30 16.98
N VAL A 199 14.38 0.21 16.04
CA VAL A 199 14.90 -1.09 15.59
C VAL A 199 15.65 -1.81 16.72
N ASP A 200 16.40 -1.09 17.54
CA ASP A 200 17.09 -1.66 18.70
C ASP A 200 16.11 -2.19 19.75
N ALA A 201 15.03 -1.44 20.03
CA ALA A 201 13.97 -1.87 20.93
C ALA A 201 13.23 -3.10 20.40
N ILE A 202 12.93 -3.15 19.07
CA ILE A 202 12.31 -4.32 18.41
C ILE A 202 13.24 -5.54 18.53
N ARG A 203 14.55 -5.35 18.33
CA ARG A 203 15.57 -6.41 18.48
C ARG A 203 15.63 -6.92 19.92
N ALA A 204 15.55 -6.02 20.90
CA ALA A 204 15.50 -6.35 22.31
C ALA A 204 14.15 -6.95 22.78
N ARG A 205 13.14 -7.00 21.90
CA ARG A 205 11.75 -7.40 22.25
C ARG A 205 11.10 -6.51 23.31
N ASP A 206 11.58 -5.26 23.43
CA ASP A 206 11.06 -4.27 24.38
C ASP A 206 9.98 -3.42 23.74
N SER A 207 8.71 -3.82 23.96
CA SER A 207 7.54 -3.13 23.41
C SER A 207 7.35 -1.71 23.98
N GLU A 208 7.75 -1.47 25.23
CA GLU A 208 7.61 -0.15 25.83
C GLU A 208 8.64 0.83 25.27
N ALA A 209 9.89 0.40 25.14
CA ALA A 209 10.93 1.21 24.51
C ALA A 209 10.61 1.47 23.02
N ALA A 210 10.04 0.48 22.33
CA ALA A 210 9.66 0.64 20.92
C ALA A 210 8.49 1.62 20.71
N ARG A 211 7.63 1.81 21.73
CA ARG A 211 6.50 2.76 21.72
C ARG A 211 6.94 4.22 21.91
N GLN A 212 8.08 4.48 22.55
CA GLN A 212 8.59 5.82 22.85
C GLN A 212 9.29 6.49 21.66
#